data_db181d8b4e5b6ff2bd57a84791bf59eb
#
_entry.id   db181d8b4e5b6ff2bd57a84791bf59eb
#
_cell.length_a   1.000
_cell.length_b   1.000
_cell.length_c   1.000
_cell.angle_alpha   90.00
_cell.angle_beta   90.00
_cell.angle_gamma   90.00
#
_symmetry.space_group_name_H-M   'P 1'
#
loop_
_entity.id
_entity.type
_entity.pdbx_description
1 polymer ?
#
loop_
_entity_poly.entity_id
_entity_poly.type
_entity_poly.pdbx_seq_one_letter_code
_entity_poly.pdbx_strand_id
1 'polypeptide(L)'
;MLYLPPKYAHDGIAETGDCMTYSIGLRAPAENDLAADLLSRIAEAAADEVEDDLADGVASPRYRDPLQGPVANPGAIPGALQAFAAQAVQAALRDPALIDRALGESLTEPKPLVRFEPTEIPQVWRSLVLDRGTRMLYDEAHLYINGESFRAAGRDATLMRLLADQRSLDARQINGASAGARELLGDWCDAGWAHAA
;
A
#
# COMPACT_ATOMS: atom_id res chain seq x y z
N MET A 1 -27.46 12.04 -11.64
CA MET A 1 -25.99 12.03 -11.60
C MET A 1 -25.48 12.33 -13.01
N LEU A 2 -24.58 13.28 -13.18
CA LEU A 2 -23.96 13.64 -14.46
C LEU A 2 -22.50 13.16 -14.44
N TYR A 3 -22.06 12.44 -15.47
CA TYR A 3 -20.66 12.11 -15.70
C TYR A 3 -20.08 13.11 -16.71
N LEU A 4 -18.99 13.75 -16.32
CA LEU A 4 -18.24 14.66 -17.17
C LEU A 4 -16.88 14.01 -17.50
N PRO A 5 -16.60 13.72 -18.78
CA PRO A 5 -15.27 13.25 -19.18
C PRO A 5 -14.18 14.28 -18.87
N PRO A 6 -12.90 13.85 -18.76
CA PRO A 6 -11.79 14.78 -18.57
C PRO A 6 -11.76 15.88 -19.63
N LYS A 7 -11.42 17.11 -19.22
CA LYS A 7 -11.28 18.30 -20.08
C LYS A 7 -12.59 18.86 -20.67
N TYR A 8 -13.75 18.36 -20.25
CA TYR A 8 -15.01 19.00 -20.61
C TYR A 8 -15.29 20.18 -19.68
N ALA A 9 -15.46 21.35 -20.28
CA ALA A 9 -15.94 22.52 -19.56
C ALA A 9 -17.40 22.30 -19.14
N HIS A 10 -17.77 22.78 -17.95
CA HIS A 10 -19.12 22.72 -17.44
C HIS A 10 -19.43 23.99 -16.68
N ASP A 11 -20.68 24.36 -16.71
CA ASP A 11 -21.25 25.45 -15.96
C ASP A 11 -22.49 24.97 -15.21
N GLY A 12 -22.68 25.46 -14.00
CA GLY A 12 -23.81 25.08 -13.14
C GLY A 12 -24.53 26.33 -12.65
N ILE A 13 -25.83 26.39 -12.89
CA ILE A 13 -26.69 27.46 -12.43
C ILE A 13 -27.62 26.92 -11.36
N ALA A 14 -27.64 27.56 -10.19
CA ALA A 14 -28.62 27.26 -9.15
C ALA A 14 -29.98 27.88 -9.51
N GLU A 15 -30.99 27.04 -9.69
CA GLU A 15 -32.35 27.49 -10.06
C GLU A 15 -33.23 27.77 -8.84
N THR A 16 -32.86 27.24 -7.66
CA THR A 16 -33.62 27.41 -6.41
C THR A 16 -32.74 27.85 -5.27
N GLY A 17 -33.31 28.41 -4.20
CA GLY A 17 -32.57 28.98 -3.06
C GLY A 17 -31.74 27.91 -2.27
N ASP A 18 -32.11 26.65 -2.29
CA ASP A 18 -31.46 25.55 -1.57
C ASP A 18 -30.87 24.53 -2.55
N CYS A 19 -29.94 24.98 -3.39
CA CYS A 19 -29.28 24.12 -4.35
C CYS A 19 -27.89 23.67 -3.81
N MET A 20 -27.68 22.34 -3.78
CA MET A 20 -26.39 21.77 -3.39
C MET A 20 -25.86 20.85 -4.49
N THR A 21 -24.62 21.04 -4.88
CA THR A 21 -23.94 20.20 -5.87
C THR A 21 -22.74 19.52 -5.24
N TYR A 22 -22.69 18.19 -5.36
CA TYR A 22 -21.51 17.41 -4.98
C TYR A 22 -20.71 17.06 -6.24
N SER A 23 -19.43 17.46 -6.25
CA SER A 23 -18.48 17.10 -7.29
C SER A 23 -17.53 16.03 -6.78
N ILE A 24 -17.49 14.90 -7.46
CA ILE A 24 -16.55 13.81 -7.17
C ILE A 24 -15.55 13.75 -8.32
N GLY A 25 -14.29 14.12 -8.06
CA GLY A 25 -13.22 14.09 -9.05
C GLY A 25 -12.38 12.81 -8.89
N LEU A 26 -12.29 12.04 -9.97
CA LEU A 26 -11.35 10.92 -10.08
C LEU A 26 -10.16 11.41 -10.90
N ARG A 27 -8.98 11.42 -10.29
CA ARG A 27 -7.73 11.79 -10.97
C ARG A 27 -6.97 10.53 -11.34
N ALA A 28 -6.64 10.39 -12.61
CA ALA A 28 -5.64 9.41 -13.03
C ALA A 28 -4.26 9.86 -12.49
N PRO A 29 -3.44 8.94 -11.97
CA PRO A 29 -2.09 9.28 -11.53
C PRO A 29 -1.27 9.76 -12.75
N ALA A 30 -0.42 10.76 -12.55
CA ALA A 30 0.58 11.13 -13.53
C ALA A 30 1.76 10.14 -13.46
N GLU A 31 2.34 9.79 -14.59
CA GLU A 31 3.43 8.81 -14.67
C GLU A 31 4.59 9.15 -13.73
N ASN A 32 5.03 10.42 -13.74
CA ASN A 32 6.15 10.85 -12.92
C ASN A 32 5.83 10.84 -11.42
N ASP A 33 4.62 11.23 -11.04
CA ASP A 33 4.19 11.24 -9.63
C ASP A 33 4.08 9.82 -9.10
N LEU A 34 3.50 8.91 -9.91
CA LEU A 34 3.40 7.50 -9.57
C LEU A 34 4.78 6.86 -9.44
N ALA A 35 5.67 7.10 -10.40
CA ALA A 35 7.03 6.57 -10.35
C ALA A 35 7.81 7.06 -9.12
N ALA A 36 7.69 8.33 -8.76
CA ALA A 36 8.33 8.89 -7.58
C ALA A 36 7.79 8.26 -6.28
N ASP A 37 6.48 8.09 -6.15
CA ASP A 37 5.86 7.46 -4.99
C ASP A 37 6.29 5.98 -4.84
N LEU A 38 6.23 5.20 -5.93
CA LEU A 38 6.62 3.79 -5.90
C LEU A 38 8.10 3.61 -5.59
N LEU A 39 8.99 4.43 -6.17
CA LEU A 39 10.42 4.38 -5.88
C LEU A 39 10.73 4.73 -4.42
N SER A 40 10.00 5.70 -3.82
CA SER A 40 10.14 6.02 -2.41
C SER A 40 9.79 4.83 -1.52
N ARG A 41 8.66 4.18 -1.78
CA ARG A 41 8.20 3.00 -1.02
C ARG A 41 9.15 1.80 -1.16
N ILE A 42 9.66 1.56 -2.36
CA ILE A 42 10.66 0.50 -2.60
C ILE A 42 11.96 0.81 -1.85
N ALA A 43 12.38 2.08 -1.79
CA ALA A 43 13.57 2.48 -1.05
C ALA A 43 13.39 2.32 0.47
N GLU A 44 12.20 2.64 1.01
CA GLU A 44 11.84 2.42 2.41
C GLU A 44 11.85 0.93 2.75
N ALA A 45 11.19 0.09 1.94
CA ALA A 45 11.19 -1.37 2.13
C ALA A 45 12.60 -1.97 2.08
N ALA A 46 13.46 -1.48 1.17
CA ALA A 46 14.85 -1.94 1.11
C ALA A 46 15.68 -1.48 2.32
N ALA A 47 15.34 -0.37 2.96
CA ALA A 47 15.98 0.07 4.19
C ALA A 47 15.57 -0.81 5.39
N ASP A 48 14.30 -1.17 5.49
CA ASP A 48 13.77 -2.07 6.52
C ASP A 48 14.41 -3.47 6.41
N GLU A 49 14.55 -4.02 5.19
CA GLU A 49 15.26 -5.29 4.97
C GLU A 49 16.73 -5.24 5.45
N VAL A 50 17.41 -4.11 5.26
CA VAL A 50 18.79 -3.93 5.74
C VAL A 50 18.85 -3.90 7.27
N GLU A 51 17.84 -3.33 7.92
CA GLU A 51 17.78 -3.27 9.39
C GLU A 51 17.52 -4.66 9.97
N ASP A 52 16.63 -5.44 9.38
CA ASP A 52 16.36 -6.84 9.73
C ASP A 52 17.57 -7.74 9.47
N ASP A 53 18.23 -7.61 8.32
CA ASP A 53 19.47 -8.34 8.00
C ASP A 53 20.59 -8.05 8.99
N LEU A 54 20.75 -6.79 9.42
CA LEU A 54 21.72 -6.40 10.43
C LEU A 54 21.41 -7.00 11.81
N ALA A 55 20.13 -7.08 12.18
CA ALA A 55 19.68 -7.73 13.41
C ALA A 55 20.01 -9.24 13.39
N ASP A 56 19.90 -9.87 12.21
CA ASP A 56 20.27 -11.28 11.98
C ASP A 56 21.76 -11.52 11.73
N GLY A 57 22.58 -10.46 11.77
CA GLY A 57 24.04 -10.53 11.56
C GLY A 57 24.47 -10.64 10.08
N VAL A 58 23.57 -10.37 9.15
CA VAL A 58 23.84 -10.32 7.72
C VAL A 58 24.32 -8.91 7.34
N ALA A 59 25.55 -8.82 6.81
CA ALA A 59 26.11 -7.53 6.41
C ALA A 59 25.78 -7.22 4.95
N SER A 60 25.20 -6.06 4.70
CA SER A 60 25.01 -5.53 3.35
C SER A 60 26.34 -5.40 2.60
N PRO A 61 26.41 -5.75 1.31
CA PRO A 61 27.63 -5.61 0.50
C PRO A 61 28.12 -4.15 0.50
N ARG A 62 29.41 -3.98 0.78
CA ARG A 62 30.05 -2.65 0.76
C ARG A 62 30.94 -2.51 -0.47
N TYR A 63 30.97 -1.33 -1.06
CA TYR A 63 31.94 -1.01 -2.09
C TYR A 63 33.38 -1.23 -1.56
N ARG A 64 34.20 -1.86 -2.38
CA ARG A 64 35.63 -2.10 -2.09
C ARG A 64 36.45 -1.88 -3.35
N ASP A 65 37.56 -1.20 -3.22
CA ASP A 65 38.50 -0.87 -4.31
C ASP A 65 39.94 -1.24 -3.99
N PRO A 66 40.21 -2.48 -3.54
CA PRO A 66 41.55 -2.87 -3.03
C PRO A 66 42.68 -2.77 -4.07
N LEU A 67 42.35 -2.68 -5.35
CA LEU A 67 43.29 -2.61 -6.46
C LEU A 67 43.37 -1.22 -7.11
N GLN A 68 42.68 -0.23 -6.57
CA GLN A 68 42.69 1.12 -7.13
C GLN A 68 43.98 1.84 -6.76
N GLY A 69 44.79 2.19 -7.77
CA GLY A 69 45.96 3.02 -7.61
C GLY A 69 45.62 4.51 -7.38
N PRO A 70 46.63 5.36 -7.17
CA PRO A 70 46.40 6.80 -7.06
C PRO A 70 45.68 7.37 -8.28
N VAL A 71 44.67 8.20 -8.03
CA VAL A 71 43.90 8.84 -9.11
C VAL A 71 44.53 10.14 -9.57
N ALA A 72 44.63 10.33 -10.87
CA ALA A 72 45.15 11.55 -11.45
C ALA A 72 44.24 12.78 -11.23
N ASN A 73 42.94 12.55 -11.15
CA ASN A 73 41.94 13.58 -10.98
C ASN A 73 41.13 13.27 -9.70
N PRO A 74 41.45 13.82 -8.53
CA PRO A 74 40.77 13.49 -7.27
C PRO A 74 39.27 13.82 -7.22
N GLY A 75 38.79 14.74 -8.08
CA GLY A 75 37.38 15.09 -8.18
C GLY A 75 36.55 14.17 -9.12
N ALA A 76 37.18 13.21 -9.79
CA ALA A 76 36.46 12.30 -10.68
C ALA A 76 35.88 11.13 -9.91
N ILE A 77 34.57 10.85 -10.12
CA ILE A 77 33.92 9.69 -9.52
C ILE A 77 34.46 8.42 -10.19
N PRO A 78 35.02 7.45 -9.41
CA PRO A 78 35.52 6.21 -10.00
C PRO A 78 34.43 5.42 -10.74
N GLY A 79 34.77 4.94 -11.95
CA GLY A 79 33.80 4.15 -12.74
C GLY A 79 33.33 2.88 -12.03
N ALA A 80 34.19 2.26 -11.20
CA ALA A 80 33.78 1.11 -10.40
C ALA A 80 32.72 1.46 -9.33
N LEU A 81 32.80 2.65 -8.73
CA LEU A 81 31.78 3.12 -7.78
C LEU A 81 30.47 3.44 -8.51
N GLN A 82 30.54 4.03 -9.72
CA GLN A 82 29.34 4.24 -10.55
C GLN A 82 28.66 2.93 -10.91
N ALA A 83 29.45 1.91 -11.31
CA ALA A 83 28.92 0.58 -11.62
C ALA A 83 28.30 -0.09 -10.37
N PHE A 84 28.94 0.02 -9.21
CA PHE A 84 28.41 -0.51 -7.95
C PHE A 84 27.08 0.15 -7.58
N ALA A 85 26.97 1.48 -7.69
CA ALA A 85 25.75 2.22 -7.43
C ALA A 85 24.61 1.81 -8.38
N ALA A 86 24.92 1.68 -9.68
CA ALA A 86 23.94 1.23 -10.66
C ALA A 86 23.45 -0.21 -10.37
N GLN A 87 24.37 -1.10 -9.98
CA GLN A 87 24.01 -2.48 -9.59
C GLN A 87 23.14 -2.53 -8.33
N ALA A 88 23.41 -1.68 -7.34
CA ALA A 88 22.62 -1.59 -6.12
C ALA A 88 21.17 -1.17 -6.42
N VAL A 89 20.98 -0.12 -7.24
CA VAL A 89 19.64 0.31 -7.67
C VAL A 89 18.92 -0.77 -8.48
N GLN A 90 19.63 -1.40 -9.43
CA GLN A 90 19.04 -2.48 -10.22
C GLN A 90 18.69 -3.70 -9.37
N ALA A 91 19.44 -3.99 -8.32
CA ALA A 91 19.14 -5.08 -7.39
C ALA A 91 17.84 -4.79 -6.61
N ALA A 92 17.67 -3.58 -6.12
CA ALA A 92 16.46 -3.16 -5.41
C ALA A 92 15.19 -3.21 -6.30
N LEU A 93 15.33 -3.04 -7.62
CA LEU A 93 14.22 -3.09 -8.58
C LEU A 93 14.06 -4.46 -9.27
N ARG A 94 14.82 -5.47 -8.84
CA ARG A 94 14.86 -6.77 -9.55
C ARG A 94 13.60 -7.59 -9.37
N ASP A 95 12.95 -7.49 -8.22
CA ASP A 95 11.71 -8.22 -7.93
C ASP A 95 10.49 -7.43 -8.40
N PRO A 96 9.76 -7.87 -9.45
CA PRO A 96 8.54 -7.22 -9.89
C PRO A 96 7.46 -7.15 -8.81
N ALA A 97 7.44 -8.12 -7.88
CA ALA A 97 6.47 -8.14 -6.79
C ALA A 97 6.60 -6.94 -5.84
N LEU A 98 7.79 -6.33 -5.74
CA LEU A 98 7.97 -5.09 -4.98
C LEU A 98 7.23 -3.91 -5.61
N ILE A 99 7.21 -3.83 -6.93
CA ILE A 99 6.49 -2.77 -7.66
C ILE A 99 4.98 -2.96 -7.47
N ASP A 100 4.48 -4.18 -7.62
CA ASP A 100 3.06 -4.50 -7.44
C ASP A 100 2.63 -4.23 -5.99
N ARG A 101 3.46 -4.61 -5.01
CA ARG A 101 3.22 -4.34 -3.60
C ARG A 101 3.18 -2.83 -3.31
N ALA A 102 4.20 -2.09 -3.73
CA ALA A 102 4.26 -0.65 -3.56
C ALA A 102 3.06 0.06 -4.20
N LEU A 103 2.60 -0.41 -5.37
CA LEU A 103 1.41 0.10 -6.04
C LEU A 103 0.14 -0.14 -5.21
N GLY A 104 -0.06 -1.34 -4.71
CA GLY A 104 -1.22 -1.69 -3.89
C GLY A 104 -1.27 -0.89 -2.58
N GLU A 105 -0.13 -0.72 -1.91
CA GLU A 105 0.04 0.10 -0.72
C GLU A 105 -0.27 1.58 -1.02
N SER A 106 0.30 2.15 -2.10
CA SER A 106 0.03 3.52 -2.55
C SER A 106 -1.46 3.77 -2.84
N LEU A 107 -2.09 2.86 -3.57
CA LEU A 107 -3.51 2.98 -3.94
C LEU A 107 -4.45 2.89 -2.73
N THR A 108 -4.04 2.19 -1.68
CA THR A 108 -4.84 2.02 -0.45
C THR A 108 -4.49 3.02 0.64
N GLU A 109 -3.39 3.75 0.55
CA GLU A 109 -2.97 4.75 1.53
C GLU A 109 -4.11 5.70 1.89
N PRO A 110 -4.49 5.85 3.18
CA PRO A 110 -5.54 6.75 3.59
C PRO A 110 -5.18 8.21 3.28
N LYS A 111 -6.18 9.01 2.97
CA LYS A 111 -5.93 10.45 2.82
C LYS A 111 -5.56 11.06 4.18
N PRO A 112 -4.69 12.11 4.22
CA PRO A 112 -4.14 12.67 5.46
C PRO A 112 -5.17 13.13 6.51
N LEU A 113 -6.42 13.37 6.12
CA LEU A 113 -7.48 13.81 7.03
C LEU A 113 -8.43 12.69 7.46
N VAL A 114 -8.23 11.47 6.99
CA VAL A 114 -9.01 10.31 7.44
C VAL A 114 -8.54 9.95 8.84
N ARG A 115 -9.49 9.76 9.74
CA ARG A 115 -9.26 9.28 11.11
C ARG A 115 -10.10 8.04 11.29
N PHE A 116 -9.50 7.03 11.90
CA PHE A 116 -10.15 5.79 12.26
C PHE A 116 -10.38 5.76 13.76
N GLU A 117 -11.54 5.27 14.17
CA GLU A 117 -11.90 5.12 15.58
C GLU A 117 -11.88 3.62 15.94
N PRO A 118 -11.04 3.19 16.87
CA PRO A 118 -11.01 1.81 17.35
C PRO A 118 -12.37 1.31 17.78
N THR A 119 -12.67 0.06 17.49
CA THR A 119 -13.88 -0.63 17.94
C THR A 119 -13.53 -1.88 18.73
N GLU A 120 -14.31 -2.15 19.78
CA GLU A 120 -14.10 -3.35 20.58
C GLU A 120 -14.30 -4.63 19.76
N ILE A 121 -13.42 -5.60 19.96
CA ILE A 121 -13.54 -6.93 19.35
C ILE A 121 -14.66 -7.69 20.09
N PRO A 122 -15.72 -8.14 19.40
CA PRO A 122 -16.82 -8.82 20.04
C PRO A 122 -16.43 -10.25 20.44
N GLN A 123 -16.95 -10.74 21.56
CA GLN A 123 -16.79 -12.16 21.92
C GLN A 123 -17.48 -13.11 20.92
N VAL A 124 -18.53 -12.64 20.27
CA VAL A 124 -19.29 -13.39 19.27
C VAL A 124 -19.48 -12.51 18.05
N TRP A 125 -18.88 -12.91 16.95
CA TRP A 125 -18.99 -12.22 15.68
C TRP A 125 -20.36 -12.41 15.04
N ARG A 126 -21.08 -11.31 14.76
CA ARG A 126 -22.34 -11.32 14.01
C ARG A 126 -22.15 -10.78 12.60
N SER A 127 -21.39 -9.73 12.47
CA SER A 127 -20.99 -9.15 11.18
C SER A 127 -19.70 -8.34 11.35
N LEU A 128 -19.09 -8.00 10.22
CA LEU A 128 -17.97 -7.05 10.16
C LEU A 128 -18.19 -6.19 8.91
N VAL A 129 -17.97 -4.88 9.06
CA VAL A 129 -18.09 -3.91 7.97
C VAL A 129 -16.84 -3.05 7.95
N LEU A 130 -16.22 -2.86 6.78
CA LEU A 130 -15.10 -1.94 6.64
C LEU A 130 -15.55 -0.50 6.89
N ASP A 131 -14.75 0.27 7.63
CA ASP A 131 -14.98 1.71 7.80
C ASP A 131 -15.09 2.42 6.45
N ARG A 132 -15.84 3.50 6.37
CA ARG A 132 -16.06 4.25 5.11
C ARG A 132 -14.76 4.83 4.54
N GLY A 133 -13.82 5.20 5.41
CA GLY A 133 -12.49 5.69 5.04
C GLY A 133 -11.54 4.59 4.62
N THR A 134 -11.79 3.34 5.01
CA THR A 134 -10.93 2.20 4.69
C THR A 134 -10.93 1.92 3.20
N ARG A 135 -9.72 1.78 2.67
CA ARG A 135 -9.46 1.34 1.31
C ARG A 135 -8.86 -0.05 1.36
N MET A 136 -9.48 -0.97 0.63
CA MET A 136 -8.99 -2.34 0.54
C MET A 136 -9.00 -2.78 -0.92
N LEU A 137 -7.88 -3.30 -1.38
CA LEU A 137 -7.65 -3.83 -2.72
C LEU A 137 -6.96 -5.18 -2.62
N TYR A 138 -6.84 -5.88 -3.73
CA TYR A 138 -6.06 -7.12 -3.82
C TYR A 138 -5.55 -7.36 -5.25
N ASP A 139 -4.51 -8.16 -5.34
CA ASP A 139 -4.03 -8.81 -6.56
C ASP A 139 -4.01 -10.34 -6.41
N GLU A 140 -3.23 -11.02 -7.24
CA GLU A 140 -3.11 -12.47 -7.17
C GLU A 140 -2.39 -12.96 -5.90
N ALA A 141 -1.44 -12.19 -5.38
CA ALA A 141 -0.53 -12.57 -4.31
C ALA A 141 -0.80 -11.87 -2.97
N HIS A 142 -1.36 -10.67 -3.00
CA HIS A 142 -1.50 -9.80 -1.82
C HIS A 142 -2.90 -9.23 -1.65
N LEU A 143 -3.15 -8.85 -0.41
CA LEU A 143 -4.22 -7.95 0.01
C LEU A 143 -3.58 -6.65 0.45
N TYR A 144 -4.23 -5.55 0.17
CA TYR A 144 -3.80 -4.21 0.54
C TYR A 144 -4.91 -3.52 1.31
N ILE A 145 -4.60 -2.97 2.45
CA ILE A 145 -5.56 -2.22 3.26
C ILE A 145 -4.86 -1.03 3.92
N ASN A 146 -5.36 0.16 3.66
CA ASN A 146 -4.90 1.41 4.26
C ASN A 146 -3.38 1.62 4.21
N GLY A 147 -2.72 1.22 3.13
CA GLY A 147 -1.27 1.37 2.93
C GLY A 147 -0.45 0.18 3.40
N GLU A 148 -1.05 -0.82 4.01
CA GLU A 148 -0.38 -2.06 4.40
C GLU A 148 -0.65 -3.19 3.42
N SER A 149 0.29 -4.14 3.31
CA SER A 149 0.18 -5.32 2.46
C SER A 149 0.25 -6.61 3.27
N PHE A 150 -0.61 -7.56 2.92
CA PHE A 150 -0.69 -8.87 3.54
C PHE A 150 -0.64 -9.95 2.47
N ARG A 151 0.15 -10.98 2.68
CA ARG A 151 0.23 -12.09 1.72
C ARG A 151 -1.09 -12.87 1.69
N ALA A 152 -1.73 -12.90 0.53
CA ALA A 152 -2.98 -13.62 0.33
C ALA A 152 -2.68 -15.09 -0.05
N ALA A 153 -2.93 -16.02 0.86
CA ALA A 153 -2.71 -17.44 0.62
C ALA A 153 -3.88 -18.29 1.13
N GLY A 154 -4.12 -19.40 0.45
CA GLY A 154 -5.07 -20.40 0.89
C GLY A 154 -6.53 -19.95 0.93
N ARG A 155 -7.29 -20.59 1.82
CA ARG A 155 -8.75 -20.40 1.95
C ARG A 155 -9.13 -19.00 2.42
N ASP A 156 -8.34 -18.39 3.29
CA ASP A 156 -8.63 -17.09 3.86
C ASP A 156 -8.46 -15.97 2.82
N ALA A 157 -7.61 -16.15 1.81
CA ALA A 157 -7.49 -15.21 0.70
C ALA A 157 -8.83 -14.96 -0.01
N THR A 158 -9.63 -16.00 -0.22
CA THR A 158 -10.97 -15.87 -0.83
C THR A 158 -11.91 -15.05 0.05
N LEU A 159 -11.87 -15.28 1.37
CA LEU A 159 -12.66 -14.51 2.33
C LEU A 159 -12.26 -13.03 2.34
N MET A 160 -10.96 -12.75 2.34
CA MET A 160 -10.45 -11.38 2.39
C MET A 160 -10.72 -10.62 1.07
N ARG A 161 -10.65 -11.30 -0.08
CA ARG A 161 -11.07 -10.72 -1.37
C ARG A 161 -12.56 -10.39 -1.37
N LEU A 162 -13.38 -11.29 -0.81
CA LEU A 162 -14.81 -11.04 -0.64
C LEU A 162 -15.08 -9.81 0.24
N LEU A 163 -14.31 -9.65 1.33
CA LEU A 163 -14.39 -8.46 2.17
C LEU A 163 -14.03 -7.19 1.40
N ALA A 164 -12.99 -7.23 0.58
CA ALA A 164 -12.61 -6.09 -0.26
C ALA A 164 -13.73 -5.71 -1.25
N ASP A 165 -14.35 -6.70 -1.89
CA ASP A 165 -15.40 -6.49 -2.89
C ASP A 165 -16.73 -6.03 -2.27
N GLN A 166 -17.17 -6.66 -1.18
CA GLN A 166 -18.48 -6.42 -0.55
C GLN A 166 -18.43 -5.42 0.60
N ARG A 167 -17.23 -5.12 1.10
CA ARG A 167 -16.97 -4.26 2.26
C ARG A 167 -17.61 -4.75 3.56
N SER A 168 -18.07 -6.00 3.60
CA SER A 168 -18.69 -6.61 4.79
C SER A 168 -18.59 -8.12 4.75
N LEU A 169 -18.62 -8.73 5.93
CA LEU A 169 -18.73 -10.18 6.14
C LEU A 169 -19.86 -10.47 7.11
N ASP A 170 -20.55 -11.59 6.91
CA ASP A 170 -21.54 -12.12 7.85
C ASP A 170 -20.90 -13.06 8.90
N ALA A 171 -21.68 -13.41 9.93
CA ALA A 171 -21.22 -14.31 11.01
C ALA A 171 -20.72 -15.66 10.50
N ARG A 172 -21.36 -16.22 9.48
CA ARG A 172 -21.00 -17.54 8.93
C ARG A 172 -19.64 -17.48 8.23
N GLN A 173 -19.40 -16.42 7.46
CA GLN A 173 -18.15 -16.19 6.77
C GLN A 173 -16.98 -16.01 7.76
N ILE A 174 -17.18 -15.18 8.80
CA ILE A 174 -16.17 -14.93 9.84
C ILE A 174 -15.88 -16.20 10.65
N ASN A 175 -16.91 -16.94 11.05
CA ASN A 175 -16.74 -18.18 11.81
C ASN A 175 -16.07 -19.29 10.97
N GLY A 176 -16.20 -19.24 9.65
CA GLY A 176 -15.49 -20.14 8.72
C GLY A 176 -14.02 -19.80 8.49
N ALA A 177 -13.54 -18.63 8.93
CA ALA A 177 -12.16 -18.19 8.80
C ALA A 177 -11.21 -18.96 9.73
N SER A 178 -9.92 -18.99 9.38
CA SER A 178 -8.89 -19.52 10.28
C SER A 178 -8.74 -18.65 11.53
N ALA A 179 -8.03 -19.15 12.54
CA ALA A 179 -7.72 -18.38 13.75
C ALA A 179 -6.91 -17.10 13.40
N GLY A 180 -5.88 -17.24 12.56
CA GLY A 180 -5.06 -16.10 12.14
C GLY A 180 -5.84 -15.05 11.34
N ALA A 181 -6.76 -15.49 10.46
CA ALA A 181 -7.61 -14.53 9.75
C ALA A 181 -8.56 -13.78 10.70
N ARG A 182 -9.12 -14.45 11.72
CA ARG A 182 -9.95 -13.78 12.73
C ARG A 182 -9.15 -12.83 13.62
N GLU A 183 -7.91 -13.18 13.96
CA GLU A 183 -6.99 -12.30 14.67
C GLU A 183 -6.74 -11.03 13.86
N LEU A 184 -6.39 -11.16 12.58
CA LEU A 184 -6.19 -10.03 11.67
C LEU A 184 -7.45 -9.15 11.53
N LEU A 185 -8.65 -9.75 11.46
CA LEU A 185 -9.90 -8.99 11.47
C LEU A 185 -10.10 -8.23 12.79
N GLY A 186 -9.63 -8.80 13.91
CA GLY A 186 -9.61 -8.14 15.22
C GLY A 186 -8.67 -6.95 15.23
N ASP A 187 -7.44 -7.12 14.75
CA ASP A 187 -6.46 -6.03 14.63
C ASP A 187 -7.00 -4.87 13.80
N TRP A 188 -7.73 -5.16 12.73
CA TRP A 188 -8.37 -4.12 11.92
C TRP A 188 -9.53 -3.42 12.64
N CYS A 189 -10.21 -4.10 13.57
CA CYS A 189 -11.18 -3.44 14.46
C CYS A 189 -10.50 -2.53 15.46
N ASP A 190 -9.40 -2.99 16.07
CA ASP A 190 -8.60 -2.18 17.00
C ASP A 190 -7.97 -0.97 16.32
N ALA A 191 -7.58 -1.11 15.04
CA ALA A 191 -7.11 0.01 14.22
C ALA A 191 -8.26 0.94 13.74
N GLY A 192 -9.52 0.56 13.96
CA GLY A 192 -10.70 1.28 13.47
C GLY A 192 -10.96 1.15 11.96
N TRP A 193 -10.28 0.22 11.29
CA TRP A 193 -10.44 0.00 9.85
C TRP A 193 -11.69 -0.81 9.52
N ALA A 194 -12.18 -1.53 10.50
CA ALA A 194 -13.41 -2.30 10.42
C ALA A 194 -14.22 -2.17 11.71
N HIS A 195 -15.52 -2.39 11.61
CA HIS A 195 -16.46 -2.36 12.71
C HIS A 195 -17.18 -3.69 12.81
N ALA A 196 -17.10 -4.32 13.96
CA ALA A 196 -17.78 -5.56 14.27
C ALA A 196 -19.12 -5.30 14.96
N ALA A 197 -20.11 -6.17 14.73
CA ALA A 197 -21.41 -6.16 15.40
C ALA A 197 -21.87 -7.58 15.76
#